data_10487e47ecd2cc435a90008f7dd843aa
#
_entry.id   10487e47ecd2cc435a90008f7dd843aa
#
_cell.length_a   1.000
_cell.length_b   1.000
_cell.length_c   1.000
_cell.angle_alpha   90.00
_cell.angle_beta   90.00
_cell.angle_gamma   90.00
#
_symmetry.space_group_name_H-M   'P 1'
#
loop_
_entity.id
_entity.type
_entity.pdbx_description
1 polymer ?
#
loop_
_entity_poly.entity_id
_entity_poly.type
_entity_poly.pdbx_seq_one_letter_code
_entity_poly.pdbx_strand_id
1 'polypeptide(L)'
;MDILEYRDYCLSLPFVEESTPFDETTLVFKVGGRMFTYAGMEDFRRLAVKCDPDEAVGLRERYEGVEAAWHGNKRHWNDLYVDR
;
A
#
# COMPACT_ATOMS: atom_id res chain seq x y z
N MET A 1 7.32 -7.75 8.43
CA MET A 1 6.05 -8.11 7.75
C MET A 1 6.37 -8.82 6.45
N ASP A 2 5.66 -9.87 6.12
CA ASP A 2 5.80 -10.54 4.83
C ASP A 2 4.51 -10.38 4.03
N ILE A 3 4.51 -10.87 2.79
CA ILE A 3 3.38 -10.68 1.87
C ILE A 3 2.11 -11.38 2.38
N LEU A 4 2.24 -12.50 3.07
CA LEU A 4 1.09 -13.22 3.60
C LEU A 4 0.46 -12.47 4.77
N GLU A 5 1.26 -11.91 5.65
CA GLU A 5 0.77 -11.08 6.76
C GLU A 5 0.06 -9.83 6.24
N TYR A 6 0.64 -9.17 5.24
CA TYR A 6 0.03 -8.01 4.60
C TYR A 6 -1.33 -8.37 3.98
N ARG A 7 -1.37 -9.47 3.23
CA ARG A 7 -2.60 -9.95 2.60
C ARG A 7 -3.67 -10.29 3.65
N ASP A 8 -3.28 -11.02 4.68
CA ASP A 8 -4.21 -11.42 5.75
C ASP A 8 -4.77 -10.19 6.48
N TYR A 9 -3.93 -9.21 6.75
CA TYR A 9 -4.39 -7.98 7.38
C TYR A 9 -5.41 -7.26 6.50
N CYS A 10 -5.11 -7.07 5.23
CA CYS A 10 -6.02 -6.39 4.32
C CYS A 10 -7.37 -7.10 4.20
N LEU A 11 -7.33 -8.43 4.08
CA LEU A 11 -8.55 -9.22 3.97
C LEU A 11 -9.34 -9.28 5.28
N SER A 12 -8.74 -8.94 6.41
CA SER A 12 -9.46 -8.85 7.69
C SER A 12 -10.32 -7.60 7.79
N LEU A 13 -10.08 -6.60 6.96
CA LEU A 13 -10.86 -5.36 6.96
C LEU A 13 -12.21 -5.60 6.26
N PRO A 14 -13.28 -4.91 6.70
CA PRO A 14 -14.60 -5.14 6.10
C PRO A 14 -14.68 -4.64 4.67
N PHE A 15 -15.39 -5.40 3.83
CA PHE A 15 -15.72 -5.04 2.45
C PHE A 15 -14.52 -4.89 1.52
N VAL A 16 -13.39 -5.48 1.86
CA VAL A 16 -12.18 -5.43 1.02
C VAL A 16 -12.26 -6.49 -0.07
N GLU A 17 -11.91 -6.09 -1.29
CA GLU A 17 -11.79 -6.98 -2.43
C GLU A 17 -10.34 -7.02 -2.89
N GLU A 18 -9.86 -8.24 -3.15
CA GLU A 18 -8.52 -8.49 -3.64
C GLU A 18 -8.56 -8.68 -5.17
N SER A 19 -7.58 -8.12 -5.87
CA SER A 19 -7.50 -8.31 -7.32
C SER A 19 -6.07 -8.09 -7.83
N THR A 20 -5.85 -8.45 -9.10
CA THR A 20 -4.58 -8.22 -9.80
C THR A 20 -4.87 -7.55 -11.15
N PRO A 21 -5.37 -6.30 -11.13
CA PRO A 21 -5.83 -5.65 -12.35
C PRO A 21 -4.72 -5.15 -13.29
N PHE A 22 -3.51 -4.98 -12.78
CA PHE A 22 -2.40 -4.44 -13.58
C PHE A 22 -1.57 -5.55 -14.23
N ASP A 23 -1.20 -6.55 -13.44
CA ASP A 23 -0.42 -7.70 -13.87
C ASP A 23 -0.60 -8.82 -12.84
N GLU A 24 -0.02 -10.00 -13.11
CA GLU A 24 -0.17 -11.18 -12.25
C GLU A 24 0.60 -11.08 -10.94
N THR A 25 1.52 -10.11 -10.82
CA THR A 25 2.43 -10.02 -9.69
C THR A 25 2.17 -8.84 -8.76
N THR A 26 1.19 -7.98 -9.09
CA THR A 26 0.82 -6.83 -8.26
C THR A 26 -0.54 -7.06 -7.61
N LEU A 27 -0.50 -7.23 -6.31
CA LEU A 27 -1.70 -7.46 -5.50
C LEU A 27 -2.33 -6.12 -5.12
N VAL A 28 -3.62 -5.98 -5.40
CA VAL A 28 -4.37 -4.73 -5.17
C VAL A 28 -5.57 -5.00 -4.29
N PHE A 29 -5.81 -4.13 -3.33
CA PHE A 29 -6.97 -4.20 -2.44
C PHE A 29 -7.83 -2.95 -2.61
N LYS A 30 -9.15 -3.17 -2.72
CA LYS A 30 -10.13 -2.10 -2.95
C LYS A 30 -11.25 -2.17 -1.92
N VAL A 31 -11.81 -1.02 -1.63
CA VAL A 31 -13.06 -0.89 -0.85
C VAL A 31 -14.00 -0.02 -1.67
N GLY A 32 -15.20 -0.50 -1.94
CA GLY A 32 -16.18 0.23 -2.74
C GLY A 32 -15.67 0.57 -4.13
N GLY A 33 -14.87 -0.33 -4.72
CA GLY A 33 -14.31 -0.12 -6.05
C GLY A 33 -13.11 0.81 -6.09
N ARG A 34 -12.65 1.33 -4.94
CA ARG A 34 -11.52 2.24 -4.86
C ARG A 34 -10.31 1.56 -4.25
N MET A 35 -9.20 1.60 -4.95
CA MET A 35 -7.94 1.06 -4.50
C MET A 35 -7.40 1.87 -3.31
N PHE A 36 -6.98 1.19 -2.23
CA PHE A 36 -6.38 1.86 -1.07
C PHE A 36 -4.99 1.37 -0.74
N THR A 37 -4.58 0.22 -1.25
CA THR A 37 -3.22 -0.29 -1.06
C THR A 37 -2.88 -1.28 -2.17
N TYR A 38 -1.59 -1.37 -2.52
CA TYR A 38 -1.11 -2.37 -3.46
C TYR A 38 0.36 -2.68 -3.17
N ALA A 39 0.79 -3.88 -3.59
CA ALA A 39 2.17 -4.32 -3.39
C ALA A 39 2.55 -5.37 -4.42
N GLY A 40 3.83 -5.41 -4.80
CA GLY A 40 4.38 -6.46 -5.64
C GLY A 40 4.57 -7.74 -4.83
N MET A 41 4.19 -8.87 -5.39
CA MET A 41 4.29 -10.16 -4.71
C MET A 41 5.67 -10.80 -4.80
N GLU A 42 6.41 -10.51 -5.86
CA GLU A 42 7.71 -11.15 -6.09
C GLU A 42 8.82 -10.64 -5.19
N ASP A 43 8.78 -9.36 -4.86
CA ASP A 43 9.79 -8.72 -4.02
C ASP A 43 9.09 -7.75 -3.07
N PHE A 44 8.60 -8.30 -1.98
CA PHE A 44 7.81 -7.54 -1.02
C PHE A 44 8.72 -6.73 -0.09
N ARG A 45 9.27 -5.62 -0.60
CA ARG A 45 10.08 -4.69 0.18
C ARG A 45 9.30 -3.46 0.58
N ARG A 46 8.24 -3.15 -0.17
CA ARG A 46 7.42 -1.97 0.08
C ARG A 46 5.98 -2.25 -0.30
N LEU A 47 5.10 -1.47 0.28
CA LEU A 47 3.70 -1.45 -0.10
C LEU A 47 3.26 0.00 -0.24
N ALA A 48 2.35 0.26 -1.16
CA ALA A 48 1.80 1.59 -1.35
C ALA A 48 0.50 1.72 -0.57
N VAL A 49 0.29 2.85 0.08
CA VAL A 49 -0.92 3.12 0.86
C VAL A 49 -1.47 4.48 0.50
N LYS A 50 -2.77 4.55 0.27
CA LYS A 50 -3.46 5.81 0.02
C LYS A 50 -3.66 6.55 1.33
N CYS A 51 -3.35 7.86 1.31
CA CYS A 51 -3.42 8.71 2.48
C CYS A 51 -4.04 10.04 2.15
N ASP A 52 -4.65 10.68 3.15
CA ASP A 52 -4.96 12.11 3.08
C ASP A 52 -3.63 12.87 2.91
N PRO A 53 -3.59 13.95 2.08
CA PRO A 53 -2.33 14.66 1.81
C PRO A 53 -1.58 15.15 3.04
N ASP A 54 -2.28 15.69 4.03
CA ASP A 54 -1.64 16.17 5.26
C ASP A 54 -1.08 15.02 6.08
N GLU A 55 -1.80 13.92 6.18
CA GLU A 55 -1.33 12.72 6.86
C GLU A 55 -0.14 12.09 6.13
N ALA A 56 -0.16 12.11 4.81
CA ALA A 56 0.94 11.57 4.01
C ALA A 56 2.25 12.29 4.33
N VAL A 57 2.22 13.62 4.36
CA VAL A 57 3.39 14.42 4.70
C VAL A 57 3.85 14.15 6.13
N GLY A 58 2.92 14.13 7.08
CA GLY A 58 3.24 13.87 8.49
C GLY A 58 3.88 12.52 8.72
N LEU A 59 3.41 11.49 8.03
CA LEU A 59 3.98 10.16 8.14
C LEU A 59 5.39 10.09 7.57
N ARG A 60 5.65 10.77 6.45
CA ARG A 60 6.99 10.83 5.87
C ARG A 60 7.99 11.56 6.76
N GLU A 61 7.53 12.58 7.47
CA GLU A 61 8.39 13.32 8.41
C GLU A 61 8.68 12.52 9.67
N ARG A 62 7.74 11.68 10.10
CA ARG A 62 7.79 10.97 11.37
C ARG A 62 8.50 9.61 11.29
N TYR A 63 8.38 8.93 10.15
CA TYR A 63 8.87 7.56 10.02
C TYR A 63 9.85 7.43 8.85
N GLU A 64 11.03 6.89 9.15
CA GLU A 64 12.08 6.68 8.15
C GLU A 64 11.64 5.74 7.02
N GLY A 65 10.82 4.73 7.35
CA GLY A 65 10.34 3.77 6.36
C GLY A 65 9.21 4.25 5.48
N VAL A 66 8.78 5.51 5.60
CA VAL A 66 7.69 6.07 4.81
C VAL A 66 8.22 7.14 3.88
N GLU A 67 7.98 6.97 2.57
CA GLU A 67 8.42 7.92 1.54
C GLU A 67 7.27 8.23 0.60
N ALA A 68 7.41 9.30 -0.18
CA ALA A 68 6.44 9.59 -1.23
C ALA A 68 6.42 8.44 -2.23
N ALA A 69 5.23 8.08 -2.72
CA ALA A 69 5.09 6.94 -3.61
C ALA A 69 5.95 7.08 -4.86
N TRP A 70 6.64 6.01 -5.21
CA TRP A 70 7.43 5.93 -6.43
C TRP A 70 6.52 6.01 -7.66
N HIS A 71 5.42 5.25 -7.62
CA HIS A 71 4.37 5.28 -8.63
C HIS A 71 3.12 5.91 -8.03
N GLY A 72 2.28 6.49 -8.85
CA GLY A 72 1.03 7.08 -8.38
C GLY A 72 1.19 8.52 -7.90
N ASN A 73 0.09 9.08 -7.42
CA ASN A 73 0.02 10.48 -6.99
C ASN A 73 0.67 10.66 -5.63
N LYS A 74 1.76 11.41 -5.58
CA LYS A 74 2.57 11.60 -4.37
C LYS A 74 1.86 12.39 -3.27
N ARG A 75 0.78 13.10 -3.59
CA ARG A 75 -0.02 13.81 -2.59
C ARG A 75 -0.90 12.84 -1.79
N HIS A 76 -1.35 11.77 -2.43
CA HIS A 76 -2.31 10.83 -1.84
C HIS A 76 -1.74 9.44 -1.57
N TRP A 77 -0.50 9.18 -1.97
CA TRP A 77 0.11 7.86 -1.85
C TRP A 77 1.48 7.93 -1.22
N ASN A 78 1.72 7.05 -0.27
CA ASN A 78 3.04 6.83 0.33
C ASN A 78 3.46 5.39 0.07
N ASP A 79 4.77 5.18 -0.03
CA ASP A 79 5.36 3.85 0.01
C ASP A 79 5.86 3.59 1.43
N LEU A 80 5.50 2.43 1.98
CA LEU A 80 5.99 1.96 3.26
C LEU A 80 7.00 0.85 3.00
N TYR A 81 8.21 1.03 3.51
CA TYR A 81 9.28 0.05 3.35
C TYR A 81 9.28 -0.88 4.55
N VAL A 82 9.08 -2.18 4.30
CA VAL A 82 8.90 -3.16 5.38
C VAL A 82 10.20 -3.55 6.07
N ASP A 83 11.33 -3.20 5.48
CA ASP A 83 12.66 -3.49 6.00
C ASP A 83 13.34 -2.30 6.71
N ARG A 84 12.60 -1.24 6.97
CA ARG A 84 13.14 -0.03 7.64
C ARG A 84 12.45 0.30 8.94
#